data_e06b97b465f3742bc55956dc248f9079
#
_entry.id   e06b97b465f3742bc55956dc248f9079
#
_cell.length_a   1.000
_cell.length_b   1.000
_cell.length_c   1.000
_cell.angle_alpha   90.00
_cell.angle_beta   90.00
_cell.angle_gamma   90.00
#
_symmetry.space_group_name_H-M   'P 1'
#
loop_
_entity.id
_entity.type
_entity.pdbx_description
1 polymer ?
#
loop_
_entity_poly.entity_id
_entity_poly.type
_entity_poly.pdbx_seq_one_letter_code
_entity_poly.pdbx_strand_id
1 'polypeptide(L)'
;LSGGQRQRVAMGRAIVRSPKVFLMDEPLSNLDAKLRVQMRVEISKLHQRLETTIIYVTHDQTEAMTLGTRIVVLKDGIIQQVDTPSNLYNTPNNLFVAGFIGSPQMNLIDAEVVQSGSQVTLKMSDTVSITLPAEKSEKLKSYVGKTVVVGIRPEDIKDDEEFVAAHADHTFEAQVKVYELLGAEVNLHYDIAQTTCTAKVNPRTTARPGDTVKFAMDIARLHVFDKETEQVITH
;
A
#
# COMPACT_ATOMS: atom_id res chain seq x y z
N LEU A 1 -5.15 20.01 32.49
CA LEU A 1 -4.37 19.18 31.57
C LEU A 1 -4.98 19.22 30.17
N SER A 2 -4.13 19.35 29.11
CA SER A 2 -4.58 19.17 27.74
C SER A 2 -5.00 17.70 27.47
N GLY A 3 -5.69 17.44 26.34
CA GLY A 3 -6.07 16.08 25.93
C GLY A 3 -4.85 15.13 25.90
N GLY A 4 -3.77 15.55 25.23
CA GLY A 4 -2.55 14.77 25.17
C GLY A 4 -1.83 14.58 26.51
N GLN A 5 -1.91 15.56 27.43
CA GLN A 5 -1.38 15.40 28.80
C GLN A 5 -2.17 14.36 29.58
N ARG A 6 -3.51 14.40 29.51
CA ARG A 6 -4.36 13.38 30.14
C ARG A 6 -4.07 11.99 29.62
N GLN A 7 -3.88 11.84 28.30
CA GLN A 7 -3.57 10.57 27.65
C GLN A 7 -2.23 9.99 28.14
N ARG A 8 -1.16 10.81 28.21
CA ARG A 8 0.13 10.37 28.78
C ARG A 8 0.04 9.95 30.23
N VAL A 9 -0.73 10.68 31.06
CA VAL A 9 -0.95 10.30 32.45
C VAL A 9 -1.68 8.96 32.55
N ALA A 10 -2.70 8.72 31.70
CA ALA A 10 -3.41 7.43 31.66
C ALA A 10 -2.48 6.28 31.27
N MET A 11 -1.62 6.47 30.26
CA MET A 11 -0.60 5.49 29.88
C MET A 11 0.39 5.22 31.01
N GLY A 12 0.93 6.26 31.65
CA GLY A 12 1.84 6.11 32.79
C GLY A 12 1.20 5.34 33.95
N ARG A 13 -0.08 5.59 34.25
CA ARG A 13 -0.85 4.83 35.26
C ARG A 13 -1.00 3.34 34.91
N ALA A 14 -1.18 3.02 33.63
CA ALA A 14 -1.26 1.63 33.18
C ALA A 14 0.10 0.92 33.34
N ILE A 15 1.18 1.61 32.97
CA ILE A 15 2.56 1.05 32.99
C ILE A 15 3.00 0.71 34.41
N VAL A 16 2.78 1.60 35.40
CA VAL A 16 3.23 1.37 36.79
C VAL A 16 2.50 0.22 37.49
N ARG A 17 1.38 -0.25 36.94
CA ARG A 17 0.65 -1.40 37.46
C ARG A 17 1.25 -2.74 37.05
N SER A 18 2.24 -2.76 36.17
CA SER A 18 2.87 -3.97 35.62
C SER A 18 1.84 -5.03 35.19
N PRO A 19 0.88 -4.71 34.31
CA PRO A 19 -0.18 -5.63 33.94
C PRO A 19 0.38 -6.78 33.08
N LYS A 20 -0.31 -7.92 33.06
CA LYS A 20 0.00 -9.05 32.15
C LYS A 20 -0.35 -8.76 30.71
N VAL A 21 -1.31 -7.86 30.45
CA VAL A 21 -1.76 -7.42 29.12
C VAL A 21 -2.08 -5.93 29.18
N PHE A 22 -1.59 -5.17 28.21
CA PHE A 22 -2.00 -3.78 28.00
C PHE A 22 -3.11 -3.71 26.94
N LEU A 23 -4.17 -2.96 27.24
CA LEU A 23 -5.22 -2.63 26.28
C LEU A 23 -5.12 -1.13 26.02
N MET A 24 -4.75 -0.76 24.79
CA MET A 24 -4.57 0.63 24.36
C MET A 24 -5.54 0.94 23.22
N ASP A 25 -6.51 1.80 23.49
CA ASP A 25 -7.49 2.25 22.52
C ASP A 25 -7.14 3.66 22.05
N GLU A 26 -6.70 3.80 20.82
CA GLU A 26 -6.25 5.04 20.16
C GLU A 26 -5.34 5.92 21.04
N PRO A 27 -4.26 5.41 21.62
CA PRO A 27 -3.53 6.11 22.68
C PRO A 27 -2.77 7.35 22.20
N LEU A 28 -2.64 7.58 20.89
CA LEU A 28 -1.92 8.72 20.33
C LEU A 28 -2.81 9.68 19.51
N SER A 29 -4.12 9.43 19.42
CA SER A 29 -5.05 10.18 18.58
C SER A 29 -5.11 11.69 18.88
N ASN A 30 -4.96 12.09 20.15
CA ASN A 30 -5.04 13.48 20.60
C ASN A 30 -3.68 14.19 20.69
N LEU A 31 -2.63 13.64 20.08
CA LEU A 31 -1.29 14.22 20.08
C LEU A 31 -0.99 14.94 18.76
N ASP A 32 -0.19 16.01 18.84
CA ASP A 32 0.38 16.63 17.66
C ASP A 32 1.39 15.69 16.96
N ALA A 33 1.70 15.97 15.69
CA ALA A 33 2.52 15.09 14.86
C ALA A 33 3.92 14.81 15.46
N LYS A 34 4.58 15.83 16.01
CA LYS A 34 5.92 15.69 16.62
C LYS A 34 5.87 14.80 17.85
N LEU A 35 4.91 15.05 18.72
CA LEU A 35 4.74 14.29 19.97
C LEU A 35 4.30 12.85 19.66
N ARG A 36 3.47 12.63 18.62
CA ARG A 36 3.06 11.29 18.17
C ARG A 36 4.26 10.44 17.75
N VAL A 37 5.20 11.02 16.97
CA VAL A 37 6.46 10.33 16.60
C VAL A 37 7.26 9.94 17.84
N GLN A 38 7.45 10.87 18.79
CA GLN A 38 8.18 10.57 20.02
C GLN A 38 7.53 9.46 20.83
N MET A 39 6.22 9.52 20.99
CA MET A 39 5.46 8.52 21.78
C MET A 39 5.47 7.13 21.12
N ARG A 40 5.45 7.03 19.78
CA ARG A 40 5.62 5.73 19.10
C ARG A 40 6.96 5.09 19.46
N VAL A 41 8.04 5.87 19.43
CA VAL A 41 9.37 5.39 19.82
C VAL A 41 9.37 4.91 21.29
N GLU A 42 8.76 5.66 22.20
CA GLU A 42 8.70 5.27 23.62
C GLU A 42 7.84 4.02 23.84
N ILE A 43 6.71 3.87 23.15
CA ILE A 43 5.88 2.64 23.21
C ILE A 43 6.65 1.44 22.68
N SER A 44 7.39 1.59 21.57
CA SER A 44 8.22 0.52 21.01
C SER A 44 9.30 0.06 22.00
N LYS A 45 10.02 1.00 22.63
CA LYS A 45 10.99 0.69 23.68
C LYS A 45 10.33 0.03 24.91
N LEU A 46 9.16 0.50 25.29
CA LEU A 46 8.41 -0.06 26.40
C LEU A 46 8.02 -1.52 26.13
N HIS A 47 7.49 -1.82 24.93
CA HIS A 47 7.15 -3.17 24.51
C HIS A 47 8.34 -4.12 24.59
N GLN A 48 9.51 -3.70 24.04
CA GLN A 48 10.74 -4.49 24.11
C GLN A 48 11.21 -4.76 25.53
N ARG A 49 11.05 -3.79 26.44
CA ARG A 49 11.51 -3.91 27.83
C ARG A 49 10.59 -4.74 28.71
N LEU A 50 9.27 -4.66 28.47
CA LEU A 50 8.29 -5.31 29.36
C LEU A 50 7.97 -6.75 28.93
N GLU A 51 8.23 -7.13 27.68
CA GLU A 51 7.92 -8.45 27.12
C GLU A 51 6.47 -8.90 27.35
N THR A 52 5.55 -7.91 27.45
CA THR A 52 4.14 -8.17 27.72
C THR A 52 3.30 -8.05 26.44
N THR A 53 2.15 -8.72 26.42
CA THR A 53 1.22 -8.58 25.30
C THR A 53 0.55 -7.19 25.36
N ILE A 54 0.60 -6.49 24.22
CA ILE A 54 -0.09 -5.21 24.03
C ILE A 54 -1.14 -5.41 22.93
N ILE A 55 -2.40 -5.12 23.24
CA ILE A 55 -3.48 -4.97 22.26
C ILE A 55 -3.63 -3.49 22.00
N TYR A 56 -3.33 -3.07 20.79
CA TYR A 56 -3.28 -1.67 20.37
C TYR A 56 -4.30 -1.42 19.28
N VAL A 57 -5.30 -0.60 19.54
CA VAL A 57 -6.30 -0.19 18.55
C VAL A 57 -5.91 1.18 18.00
N THR A 58 -5.89 1.32 16.69
CA THR A 58 -5.60 2.58 16.01
C THR A 58 -6.23 2.60 14.62
N HIS A 59 -6.54 3.78 14.13
CA HIS A 59 -6.87 4.05 12.72
C HIS A 59 -5.65 4.60 11.93
N ASP A 60 -4.52 4.85 12.60
CA ASP A 60 -3.28 5.32 11.97
C ASP A 60 -2.44 4.13 11.49
N GLN A 61 -2.31 4.00 10.17
CA GLN A 61 -1.53 2.91 9.54
C GLN A 61 -0.07 2.96 9.96
N THR A 62 0.52 4.16 10.14
CA THR A 62 1.91 4.29 10.54
C THR A 62 2.13 3.73 11.94
N GLU A 63 1.18 3.94 12.86
CA GLU A 63 1.22 3.35 14.19
C GLU A 63 1.16 1.82 14.10
N ALA A 64 0.16 1.28 13.38
CA ALA A 64 0.00 -0.16 13.21
C ALA A 64 1.25 -0.81 12.60
N MET A 65 1.77 -0.24 11.50
CA MET A 65 2.93 -0.79 10.78
C MET A 65 4.24 -0.71 11.55
N THR A 66 4.40 0.30 12.44
CA THR A 66 5.64 0.51 13.19
C THR A 66 5.66 -0.13 14.57
N LEU A 67 4.52 -0.29 15.22
CA LEU A 67 4.40 -0.84 16.57
C LEU A 67 3.97 -2.31 16.58
N GLY A 68 3.16 -2.72 15.60
CA GLY A 68 2.59 -4.07 15.56
C GLY A 68 3.62 -5.13 15.16
N THR A 69 3.70 -6.21 15.92
CA THR A 69 4.35 -7.46 15.48
C THR A 69 3.39 -8.31 14.64
N ARG A 70 2.10 -8.13 14.88
CA ARG A 70 0.99 -8.71 14.14
C ARG A 70 -0.15 -7.70 14.10
N ILE A 71 -0.75 -7.52 12.93
CA ILE A 71 -1.85 -6.57 12.70
C ILE A 71 -3.10 -7.35 12.30
N VAL A 72 -4.23 -6.94 12.85
CA VAL A 72 -5.57 -7.39 12.44
C VAL A 72 -6.24 -6.27 11.69
N VAL A 73 -6.51 -6.46 10.40
CA VAL A 73 -7.29 -5.51 9.59
C VAL A 73 -8.76 -5.88 9.68
N LEU A 74 -9.57 -4.91 10.09
CA LEU A 74 -11.02 -5.06 10.29
C LEU A 74 -11.79 -4.16 9.31
N LYS A 75 -12.88 -4.71 8.72
CA LYS A 75 -13.88 -3.96 7.95
C LYS A 75 -15.26 -4.40 8.43
N ASP A 76 -16.08 -3.47 8.89
CA ASP A 76 -17.45 -3.73 9.34
C ASP A 76 -17.57 -4.86 10.38
N GLY A 77 -16.60 -4.93 11.30
CA GLY A 77 -16.52 -5.96 12.34
C GLY A 77 -16.01 -7.33 11.86
N ILE A 78 -15.66 -7.47 10.57
CA ILE A 78 -15.14 -8.71 9.99
C ILE A 78 -13.64 -8.60 9.77
N ILE A 79 -12.91 -9.63 10.20
CA ILE A 79 -11.45 -9.73 9.99
C ILE A 79 -11.18 -9.95 8.50
N GLN A 80 -10.43 -9.06 7.89
CA GLN A 80 -10.01 -9.13 6.49
C GLN A 80 -8.69 -9.88 6.32
N GLN A 81 -7.73 -9.60 7.20
CA GLN A 81 -6.42 -10.29 7.24
C GLN A 81 -5.79 -10.13 8.61
N VAL A 82 -5.07 -11.15 9.05
CA VAL A 82 -4.22 -11.12 10.26
C VAL A 82 -2.83 -11.56 9.88
N ASP A 83 -1.86 -10.66 9.91
CA ASP A 83 -0.50 -10.97 9.49
C ASP A 83 0.54 -10.01 10.10
N THR A 84 1.81 -10.22 9.75
CA THR A 84 2.88 -9.26 10.01
C THR A 84 2.69 -8.00 9.18
N PRO A 85 3.23 -6.83 9.61
CA PRO A 85 3.19 -5.61 8.81
C PRO A 85 3.71 -5.82 7.38
N SER A 86 4.82 -6.54 7.23
CA SER A 86 5.44 -6.82 5.92
C SER A 86 4.50 -7.62 5.00
N ASN A 87 3.85 -8.66 5.51
CA ASN A 87 2.94 -9.47 4.71
C ASN A 87 1.67 -8.72 4.32
N LEU A 88 1.08 -7.94 5.23
CA LEU A 88 -0.07 -7.08 4.90
C LEU A 88 0.23 -6.10 3.77
N TYR A 89 1.46 -5.60 3.73
CA TYR A 89 1.91 -4.68 2.69
C TYR A 89 2.21 -5.39 1.37
N ASN A 90 2.97 -6.50 1.41
CA ASN A 90 3.48 -7.17 0.21
C ASN A 90 2.54 -8.24 -0.35
N THR A 91 1.67 -8.82 0.47
CA THR A 91 0.79 -9.94 0.09
C THR A 91 -0.62 -9.74 0.66
N PRO A 92 -1.34 -8.67 0.26
CA PRO A 92 -2.71 -8.42 0.72
C PRO A 92 -3.66 -9.50 0.19
N ASN A 93 -4.53 -10.06 1.05
CA ASN A 93 -5.44 -11.13 0.68
C ASN A 93 -6.60 -10.68 -0.21
N ASN A 94 -6.97 -9.40 -0.14
CA ASN A 94 -8.10 -8.86 -0.90
C ASN A 94 -7.92 -7.39 -1.24
N LEU A 95 -8.82 -6.86 -2.09
CA LEU A 95 -8.84 -5.46 -2.53
C LEU A 95 -8.90 -4.46 -1.37
N PHE A 96 -9.68 -4.78 -0.33
CA PHE A 96 -9.80 -3.90 0.82
C PHE A 96 -8.45 -3.71 1.53
N VAL A 97 -7.75 -4.80 1.85
CA VAL A 97 -6.44 -4.73 2.50
C VAL A 97 -5.42 -4.04 1.60
N ALA A 98 -5.42 -4.35 0.30
CA ALA A 98 -4.53 -3.74 -0.69
C ALA A 98 -4.68 -2.22 -0.77
N GLY A 99 -5.92 -1.73 -0.83
CA GLY A 99 -6.24 -0.31 -0.88
C GLY A 99 -6.15 0.39 0.48
N PHE A 100 -6.34 -0.35 1.59
CA PHE A 100 -6.30 0.24 2.93
C PHE A 100 -4.86 0.42 3.44
N ILE A 101 -3.95 -0.51 3.15
CA ILE A 101 -2.57 -0.49 3.64
C ILE A 101 -1.63 0.20 2.64
N GLY A 102 -1.02 1.30 3.06
CA GLY A 102 -0.04 2.08 2.30
C GLY A 102 -0.41 3.56 2.16
N SER A 103 0.62 4.41 2.07
CA SER A 103 0.47 5.86 1.84
C SER A 103 1.61 6.32 0.90
N PRO A 104 1.27 6.68 -0.36
CA PRO A 104 -0.05 6.59 -0.98
C PRO A 104 -0.61 5.15 -1.06
N GLN A 105 -1.92 5.04 -1.30
CA GLN A 105 -2.58 3.74 -1.46
C GLN A 105 -2.13 3.02 -2.74
N MET A 106 -2.32 1.71 -2.81
CA MET A 106 -2.10 0.92 -4.02
C MET A 106 -3.00 1.44 -5.17
N ASN A 107 -2.44 1.59 -6.36
CA ASN A 107 -3.23 1.84 -7.56
C ASN A 107 -4.03 0.58 -7.88
N LEU A 108 -5.34 0.70 -8.00
CA LEU A 108 -6.26 -0.39 -8.31
C LEU A 108 -6.94 -0.06 -9.64
N ILE A 109 -6.61 -0.82 -10.69
CA ILE A 109 -6.98 -0.51 -12.08
C ILE A 109 -7.71 -1.70 -12.67
N ASP A 110 -8.90 -1.47 -13.22
CA ASP A 110 -9.62 -2.50 -13.97
C ASP A 110 -8.83 -2.91 -15.22
N ALA A 111 -8.75 -4.19 -15.49
CA ALA A 111 -8.08 -4.73 -16.67
C ALA A 111 -8.84 -5.92 -17.25
N GLU A 112 -8.96 -5.95 -18.57
CA GLU A 112 -9.44 -7.12 -19.28
C GLU A 112 -8.32 -8.15 -19.42
N VAL A 113 -8.60 -9.40 -19.14
CA VAL A 113 -7.67 -10.52 -19.29
C VAL A 113 -7.74 -11.05 -20.71
N VAL A 114 -6.68 -10.86 -21.48
CA VAL A 114 -6.61 -11.25 -22.91
C VAL A 114 -5.57 -12.35 -23.10
N GLN A 115 -5.91 -13.38 -23.86
CA GLN A 115 -4.96 -14.43 -24.25
C GLN A 115 -3.93 -13.88 -25.22
N SER A 116 -2.64 -14.07 -24.94
CA SER A 116 -1.52 -13.67 -25.81
C SER A 116 -0.57 -14.85 -25.99
N GLY A 117 -0.82 -15.67 -27.01
CA GLY A 117 -0.08 -16.92 -27.21
C GLY A 117 -0.22 -17.88 -26.03
N SER A 118 0.88 -18.22 -25.36
CA SER A 118 0.93 -19.03 -24.14
C SER A 118 0.78 -18.21 -22.85
N GLN A 119 0.84 -16.89 -22.93
CA GLN A 119 0.79 -15.96 -21.81
C GLN A 119 -0.54 -15.20 -21.79
N VAL A 120 -0.76 -14.42 -20.74
CA VAL A 120 -1.89 -13.54 -20.55
C VAL A 120 -1.41 -12.09 -20.55
N THR A 121 -2.18 -11.23 -21.21
CA THR A 121 -2.00 -9.78 -21.20
C THR A 121 -3.16 -9.15 -20.42
N LEU A 122 -2.84 -8.23 -19.52
CA LEU A 122 -3.79 -7.40 -18.79
C LEU A 122 -3.95 -6.09 -19.58
N LYS A 123 -5.10 -5.90 -20.22
CA LYS A 123 -5.44 -4.68 -20.95
C LYS A 123 -6.18 -3.72 -20.03
N MET A 124 -5.51 -2.65 -19.56
CA MET A 124 -6.05 -1.63 -18.67
C MET A 124 -6.70 -0.47 -19.45
N SER A 125 -6.21 -0.21 -20.68
CA SER A 125 -6.81 0.77 -21.60
C SER A 125 -6.44 0.39 -23.05
N ASP A 126 -6.82 1.23 -24.02
CA ASP A 126 -6.40 1.01 -25.42
C ASP A 126 -4.89 1.24 -25.63
N THR A 127 -4.25 1.98 -24.74
CA THR A 127 -2.82 2.33 -24.82
C THR A 127 -1.97 1.67 -23.74
N VAL A 128 -2.57 1.09 -22.70
CA VAL A 128 -1.84 0.48 -21.56
C VAL A 128 -2.21 -0.99 -21.44
N SER A 129 -1.24 -1.85 -21.71
CA SER A 129 -1.38 -3.30 -21.55
C SER A 129 -0.06 -3.91 -21.09
N ILE A 130 -0.12 -4.89 -20.22
CA ILE A 130 1.03 -5.56 -19.60
C ILE A 130 0.91 -7.07 -19.82
N THR A 131 1.90 -7.67 -20.46
CA THR A 131 1.99 -9.13 -20.60
C THR A 131 2.64 -9.73 -19.37
N LEU A 132 1.98 -10.69 -18.76
CA LEU A 132 2.44 -11.31 -17.53
C LEU A 132 3.40 -12.48 -17.80
N PRO A 133 4.36 -12.74 -16.89
CA PRO A 133 5.22 -13.92 -16.97
C PRO A 133 4.37 -15.20 -16.82
N ALA A 134 4.92 -16.33 -17.29
CA ALA A 134 4.22 -17.60 -17.38
C ALA A 134 3.57 -18.05 -16.07
N GLU A 135 4.25 -17.86 -14.93
CA GLU A 135 3.76 -18.25 -13.61
C GLU A 135 2.46 -17.52 -13.22
N LYS A 136 2.42 -16.18 -13.40
CA LYS A 136 1.22 -15.37 -13.13
C LYS A 136 0.14 -15.65 -14.19
N SER A 137 0.53 -15.83 -15.45
CA SER A 137 -0.38 -16.15 -16.56
C SER A 137 -1.16 -17.45 -16.32
N GLU A 138 -0.52 -18.47 -15.75
CA GLU A 138 -1.19 -19.77 -15.47
C GLU A 138 -2.39 -19.60 -14.54
N LYS A 139 -2.25 -18.78 -13.49
CA LYS A 139 -3.33 -18.51 -12.51
C LYS A 139 -4.49 -17.71 -13.11
N LEU A 140 -4.26 -17.01 -14.22
CA LEU A 140 -5.24 -16.14 -14.89
C LEU A 140 -5.91 -16.77 -16.11
N LYS A 141 -5.55 -17.96 -16.52
CA LYS A 141 -6.14 -18.63 -17.69
C LYS A 141 -7.66 -18.77 -17.62
N SER A 142 -8.21 -19.04 -16.43
CA SER A 142 -9.66 -19.14 -16.21
C SER A 142 -10.39 -17.80 -16.21
N TYR A 143 -9.65 -16.71 -16.26
CA TYR A 143 -10.15 -15.32 -16.28
C TYR A 143 -10.09 -14.70 -17.68
N VAL A 144 -9.62 -15.42 -18.70
CA VAL A 144 -9.59 -14.91 -20.09
C VAL A 144 -11.00 -14.46 -20.51
N GLY A 145 -11.09 -13.22 -21.02
CA GLY A 145 -12.35 -12.55 -21.38
C GLY A 145 -13.10 -11.91 -20.22
N LYS A 146 -12.57 -11.99 -18.97
CA LYS A 146 -13.16 -11.33 -17.80
C LYS A 146 -12.37 -10.09 -17.42
N THR A 147 -13.01 -9.23 -16.65
CA THR A 147 -12.35 -8.08 -16.01
C THR A 147 -11.84 -8.48 -14.63
N VAL A 148 -10.60 -8.16 -14.34
CA VAL A 148 -9.93 -8.28 -13.03
C VAL A 148 -9.48 -6.91 -12.55
N VAL A 149 -9.00 -6.80 -11.31
CA VAL A 149 -8.40 -5.58 -10.79
C VAL A 149 -6.89 -5.79 -10.64
N VAL A 150 -6.13 -4.96 -11.32
CA VAL A 150 -4.67 -4.89 -11.20
C VAL A 150 -4.30 -3.97 -10.05
N GLY A 151 -3.53 -4.48 -9.11
CA GLY A 151 -2.96 -3.71 -8.00
C GLY A 151 -1.46 -3.50 -8.18
N ILE A 152 -1.01 -2.25 -8.15
CA ILE A 152 0.41 -1.92 -8.16
C ILE A 152 0.68 -0.73 -7.25
N ARG A 153 1.72 -0.84 -6.42
CA ARG A 153 2.05 0.25 -5.50
C ARG A 153 2.71 1.42 -6.21
N PRO A 154 2.52 2.65 -5.71
CA PRO A 154 3.12 3.84 -6.30
C PRO A 154 4.64 3.77 -6.45
N GLU A 155 5.35 3.17 -5.51
CA GLU A 155 6.81 3.00 -5.55
C GLU A 155 7.31 1.95 -6.56
N ASP A 156 6.42 1.07 -7.04
CA ASP A 156 6.72 0.05 -8.04
C ASP A 156 6.44 0.53 -9.47
N ILE A 157 6.11 1.82 -9.63
CA ILE A 157 5.98 2.53 -10.90
C ILE A 157 7.05 3.63 -10.94
N LYS A 158 7.92 3.59 -11.95
CA LYS A 158 9.09 4.46 -12.03
C LYS A 158 9.21 5.15 -13.38
N ASP A 159 9.82 6.33 -13.36
CA ASP A 159 10.08 7.19 -14.51
C ASP A 159 11.60 7.31 -14.85
N ASP A 160 12.47 6.67 -14.06
CA ASP A 160 13.90 6.74 -14.34
C ASP A 160 14.30 5.95 -15.57
N GLU A 161 15.20 6.54 -16.40
CA GLU A 161 15.57 6.02 -17.72
C GLU A 161 16.17 4.61 -17.64
N GLU A 162 16.97 4.31 -16.63
CA GLU A 162 17.61 3.01 -16.44
C GLU A 162 16.57 1.92 -16.17
N PHE A 163 15.64 2.19 -15.26
CA PHE A 163 14.57 1.26 -14.94
C PHE A 163 13.61 1.07 -16.13
N VAL A 164 13.24 2.15 -16.81
CA VAL A 164 12.38 2.13 -18.01
C VAL A 164 13.03 1.31 -19.13
N ALA A 165 14.34 1.47 -19.36
CA ALA A 165 15.07 0.71 -20.36
C ALA A 165 15.16 -0.80 -20.01
N ALA A 166 15.37 -1.12 -18.74
CA ALA A 166 15.43 -2.50 -18.25
C ALA A 166 14.07 -3.23 -18.31
N HIS A 167 12.95 -2.48 -18.29
CA HIS A 167 11.58 -3.00 -18.28
C HIS A 167 10.78 -2.57 -19.52
N ALA A 168 11.42 -2.55 -20.69
CA ALA A 168 10.86 -2.03 -21.94
C ALA A 168 9.48 -2.65 -22.31
N ASP A 169 9.26 -3.93 -22.00
CA ASP A 169 8.01 -4.66 -22.26
C ASP A 169 6.87 -4.30 -21.28
N HIS A 170 7.16 -3.52 -20.24
CA HIS A 170 6.21 -3.15 -19.19
C HIS A 170 6.12 -1.63 -19.02
N THR A 171 6.35 -0.91 -20.13
CA THR A 171 6.28 0.55 -20.15
C THR A 171 4.94 1.03 -20.70
N PHE A 172 4.56 2.22 -20.25
CA PHE A 172 3.42 2.97 -20.78
C PHE A 172 3.69 4.47 -20.70
N GLU A 173 2.94 5.24 -21.47
CA GLU A 173 3.00 6.70 -21.44
C GLU A 173 1.73 7.25 -20.81
N ALA A 174 1.88 8.26 -19.95
CA ALA A 174 0.76 8.98 -19.38
C ALA A 174 1.09 10.45 -19.17
N GLN A 175 0.06 11.28 -19.27
CA GLN A 175 0.19 12.72 -19.00
C GLN A 175 0.10 12.98 -17.51
N VAL A 176 1.14 13.61 -16.95
CA VAL A 176 1.17 14.04 -15.54
C VAL A 176 0.13 15.16 -15.34
N LYS A 177 -0.78 14.97 -14.40
CA LYS A 177 -1.81 15.94 -14.01
C LYS A 177 -1.41 16.76 -12.81
N VAL A 178 -0.82 16.11 -11.80
CA VAL A 178 -0.40 16.76 -10.55
C VAL A 178 0.99 16.29 -10.17
N TYR A 179 1.77 17.22 -9.65
CA TYR A 179 3.12 17.00 -9.09
C TYR A 179 3.13 17.41 -7.63
N GLU A 180 3.38 16.47 -6.74
CA GLU A 180 3.47 16.72 -5.30
C GLU A 180 4.89 16.45 -4.79
N LEU A 181 5.61 17.51 -4.42
CA LEU A 181 6.94 17.38 -3.79
C LEU A 181 6.79 17.20 -2.27
N LEU A 182 7.16 16.02 -1.78
CA LEU A 182 7.11 15.67 -0.36
C LEU A 182 8.50 15.68 0.32
N GLY A 183 9.45 16.39 -0.27
CA GLY A 183 10.82 16.52 0.20
C GLY A 183 11.73 15.41 -0.33
N ALA A 184 11.70 14.24 0.27
CA ALA A 184 12.53 13.09 -0.13
C ALA A 184 11.97 12.29 -1.32
N GLU A 185 10.75 12.54 -1.71
CA GLU A 185 10.03 11.84 -2.77
C GLU A 185 9.04 12.76 -3.48
N VAL A 186 8.62 12.38 -4.68
CA VAL A 186 7.61 13.07 -5.48
C VAL A 186 6.52 12.09 -5.83
N ASN A 187 5.26 12.49 -5.65
CA ASN A 187 4.12 11.79 -6.21
C ASN A 187 3.72 12.46 -7.53
N LEU A 188 3.71 11.68 -8.61
CA LEU A 188 3.18 12.06 -9.91
C LEU A 188 1.80 11.42 -10.07
N HIS A 189 0.76 12.25 -10.25
CA HIS A 189 -0.60 11.77 -10.49
C HIS A 189 -0.91 11.84 -11.99
N TYR A 190 -1.48 10.77 -12.52
CA TYR A 190 -1.86 10.60 -13.92
C TYR A 190 -3.04 9.64 -14.02
N ASP A 191 -3.66 9.53 -15.18
CA ASP A 191 -4.77 8.58 -15.37
C ASP A 191 -4.36 7.42 -16.27
N ILE A 192 -4.86 6.23 -15.91
CA ILE A 192 -4.97 5.08 -16.81
C ILE A 192 -6.48 4.81 -16.97
N ALA A 193 -6.99 4.94 -18.19
CA ALA A 193 -8.43 4.94 -18.47
C ALA A 193 -9.15 6.00 -17.61
N GLN A 194 -10.04 5.58 -16.73
CA GLN A 194 -10.80 6.47 -15.83
C GLN A 194 -10.28 6.46 -14.39
N THR A 195 -9.17 5.75 -14.13
CA THR A 195 -8.59 5.60 -12.80
C THR A 195 -7.42 6.57 -12.63
N THR A 196 -7.50 7.43 -11.63
CA THR A 196 -6.35 8.26 -11.23
C THR A 196 -5.34 7.39 -10.49
N CYS A 197 -4.12 7.35 -11.02
CA CYS A 197 -2.99 6.59 -10.51
C CYS A 197 -1.92 7.53 -9.95
N THR A 198 -1.10 6.99 -9.08
CA THR A 198 0.06 7.68 -8.50
C THR A 198 1.32 6.86 -8.75
N ALA A 199 2.38 7.52 -9.24
CA ALA A 199 3.74 6.99 -9.21
C ALA A 199 4.55 7.76 -8.16
N LYS A 200 5.29 7.02 -7.34
CA LYS A 200 6.20 7.58 -6.34
C LYS A 200 7.62 7.52 -6.89
N VAL A 201 8.14 8.68 -7.25
CA VAL A 201 9.38 8.81 -8.00
C VAL A 201 10.44 9.61 -7.25
N ASN A 202 11.66 9.60 -7.77
CA ASN A 202 12.77 10.36 -7.21
C ASN A 202 12.52 11.87 -7.31
N PRO A 203 12.86 12.69 -6.28
CA PRO A 203 12.71 14.15 -6.33
C PRO A 203 13.52 14.83 -7.44
N ARG A 204 14.47 14.13 -8.06
CA ARG A 204 15.23 14.62 -9.22
C ARG A 204 14.50 14.47 -10.55
N THR A 205 13.28 13.92 -10.55
CA THR A 205 12.47 13.84 -11.77
C THR A 205 12.29 15.20 -12.41
N THR A 206 12.38 15.26 -13.73
CA THR A 206 12.14 16.48 -14.53
C THR A 206 10.66 16.62 -14.91
N ALA A 207 9.84 15.59 -14.66
CA ALA A 207 8.42 15.58 -14.98
C ALA A 207 7.65 16.74 -14.33
N ARG A 208 6.77 17.38 -15.11
CA ARG A 208 5.89 18.48 -14.65
C ARG A 208 4.46 18.24 -15.12
N PRO A 209 3.47 18.89 -14.49
CA PRO A 209 2.09 18.83 -14.95
C PRO A 209 1.98 19.25 -16.42
N GLY A 210 1.32 18.42 -17.23
CA GLY A 210 1.17 18.59 -18.67
C GLY A 210 2.17 17.77 -19.49
N ASP A 211 3.30 17.33 -18.92
CA ASP A 211 4.26 16.49 -19.62
C ASP A 211 3.71 15.08 -19.84
N THR A 212 4.01 14.50 -20.99
CA THR A 212 3.83 13.07 -21.22
C THR A 212 5.11 12.35 -20.78
N VAL A 213 4.97 11.49 -19.78
CA VAL A 213 6.07 10.76 -19.14
C VAL A 213 5.95 9.28 -19.46
N LYS A 214 7.08 8.66 -19.78
CA LYS A 214 7.17 7.22 -19.92
C LYS A 214 7.47 6.59 -18.58
N PHE A 215 6.56 5.74 -18.12
CA PHE A 215 6.67 4.96 -16.90
C PHE A 215 6.95 3.49 -17.20
N ALA A 216 7.55 2.79 -16.25
CA ALA A 216 7.63 1.33 -16.25
C ALA A 216 7.05 0.77 -14.94
N MET A 217 6.39 -0.40 -15.03
CA MET A 217 5.86 -1.13 -13.87
C MET A 217 6.79 -2.28 -13.49
N ASP A 218 7.08 -2.43 -12.20
CA ASP A 218 7.69 -3.66 -11.67
C ASP A 218 6.64 -4.78 -11.57
N ILE A 219 6.55 -5.60 -12.60
CA ILE A 219 5.55 -6.68 -12.67
C ILE A 219 5.79 -7.80 -11.66
N ALA A 220 6.98 -7.91 -11.07
CA ALA A 220 7.22 -8.84 -9.97
C ALA A 220 6.40 -8.45 -8.72
N ARG A 221 6.10 -7.16 -8.57
CA ARG A 221 5.30 -6.57 -7.47
C ARG A 221 3.83 -6.34 -7.83
N LEU A 222 3.42 -6.68 -9.05
CA LEU A 222 2.04 -6.51 -9.49
C LEU A 222 1.14 -7.61 -8.89
N HIS A 223 0.00 -7.21 -8.36
CA HIS A 223 -1.05 -8.08 -7.83
C HIS A 223 -2.25 -8.11 -8.78
N VAL A 224 -2.97 -9.21 -8.79
CA VAL A 224 -4.24 -9.31 -9.52
C VAL A 224 -5.31 -9.83 -8.59
N PHE A 225 -6.46 -9.16 -8.58
CA PHE A 225 -7.61 -9.50 -7.76
C PHE A 225 -8.82 -9.84 -8.63
N ASP A 226 -9.60 -10.77 -8.18
CA ASP A 226 -10.91 -11.06 -8.75
C ASP A 226 -11.86 -9.89 -8.46
N LYS A 227 -12.51 -9.37 -9.52
CA LYS A 227 -13.35 -8.18 -9.39
C LYS A 227 -14.67 -8.46 -8.65
N GLU A 228 -15.19 -9.68 -8.70
CA GLU A 228 -16.46 -10.05 -8.08
C GLU A 228 -16.28 -10.43 -6.61
N THR A 229 -15.27 -11.26 -6.33
CA THR A 229 -15.02 -11.76 -4.97
C THR A 229 -14.09 -10.87 -4.16
N GLU A 230 -13.43 -9.91 -4.80
CA GLU A 230 -12.38 -9.03 -4.23
C GLU A 230 -11.13 -9.79 -3.73
N GLN A 231 -11.05 -11.10 -3.91
CA GLN A 231 -9.94 -11.91 -3.43
C GLN A 231 -8.74 -11.85 -4.38
N VAL A 232 -7.54 -12.00 -3.82
CA VAL A 232 -6.32 -12.06 -4.62
C VAL A 232 -6.29 -13.34 -5.47
N ILE A 233 -5.91 -13.20 -6.75
CA ILE A 233 -5.65 -14.31 -7.68
C ILE A 233 -4.16 -14.62 -7.67
N THR A 234 -3.32 -13.57 -7.71
CA THR A 234 -1.85 -13.71 -7.71
C THR A 234 -1.17 -12.44 -7.19
N HIS A 235 -0.05 -12.66 -6.52
CA HIS A 235 0.88 -11.60 -6.11
C HIS A 235 2.06 -11.54 -7.07
#